data_d051d487ff1863ecf7b73b6075314357
#
_entry.id   d051d487ff1863ecf7b73b6075314357
#
_cell.length_a   1.000
_cell.length_b   1.000
_cell.length_c   1.000
_cell.angle_alpha   90.00
_cell.angle_beta   90.00
_cell.angle_gamma   90.00
#
_symmetry.space_group_name_H-M   'P 1'
#
loop_
_entity.id
_entity.type
_entity.pdbx_description
1 polymer ?
#
loop_
_entity_poly.entity_id
_entity_poly.type
_entity_poly.pdbx_seq_one_letter_code
_entity_poly.pdbx_strand_id
1 'polypeptide(L)'
;MKILDAFIDSALSKFSVGRIKVVFPNKTSKTYGKDGMEADLRIHSYKAIQLIIQKGDIGFAEAYFKKYWSTTDILKLYEVLIINLDSMQSQLANNTLNKLISYIKHLLKFNSISGSKKNIHAHYDLGNDFFFMWLDKTKTYSSALYENQNISLEEAQVKKYQNILDNLNLPKGASILEVGCGWGGFMEHAANAGYKIDGLTISEEQFKYAESRLETQNNCKVLFDDYRNHEGEYDAVVSIEMFEAVGSRYWNIFMDKVASFIKSGSKAIIQVITIRDDILENYLKSSDFIKTYIFPGGELIGKEKLKSIGSEAGLRLLDSKCFGKDYAKTLEAWHAKFKDAEPQILNQNFDQKFIDIWETYLAYCRGGFLAERIDVGQFSFLKD
;
A
#
# COMPACT_ATOMS: atom_id res chain seq x y z
N MET A 1 27.82 -9.83 -20.95
CA MET A 1 26.61 -10.07 -21.78
C MET A 1 26.02 -11.44 -21.50
N LYS A 2 26.60 -12.56 -21.96
CA LYS A 2 26.03 -13.92 -21.77
C LYS A 2 25.65 -14.29 -20.32
N ILE A 3 26.39 -13.81 -19.31
CA ILE A 3 26.09 -14.07 -17.87
C ILE A 3 24.84 -13.33 -17.43
N LEU A 4 24.62 -12.10 -17.88
CA LEU A 4 23.45 -11.31 -17.52
C LEU A 4 22.18 -11.84 -18.17
N ASP A 5 22.27 -12.28 -19.44
CA ASP A 5 21.18 -12.97 -20.14
C ASP A 5 20.82 -14.28 -19.41
N ALA A 6 21.84 -15.06 -18.98
CA ALA A 6 21.65 -16.29 -18.21
C ALA A 6 20.99 -16.04 -16.84
N PHE A 7 21.21 -14.89 -16.21
CA PHE A 7 20.52 -14.52 -14.97
C PHE A 7 19.01 -14.37 -15.20
N ILE A 8 18.63 -13.62 -16.25
CA ILE A 8 17.22 -13.46 -16.63
C ILE A 8 16.60 -14.82 -17.02
N ASP A 9 17.31 -15.61 -17.82
CA ASP A 9 16.88 -16.97 -18.18
C ASP A 9 16.63 -17.82 -16.93
N SER A 10 17.54 -17.79 -15.96
CA SER A 10 17.37 -18.52 -14.71
C SER A 10 16.19 -18.01 -13.88
N ALA A 11 16.06 -16.69 -13.74
CA ALA A 11 14.99 -16.09 -12.96
C ALA A 11 13.59 -16.41 -13.52
N LEU A 12 13.45 -16.36 -14.85
CA LEU A 12 12.17 -16.54 -15.52
C LEU A 12 11.89 -17.99 -15.97
N SER A 13 12.83 -18.92 -15.78
CA SER A 13 12.69 -20.32 -16.27
C SER A 13 11.53 -21.08 -15.64
N LYS A 14 11.10 -20.70 -14.42
CA LYS A 14 9.97 -21.31 -13.69
C LYS A 14 8.72 -20.43 -13.68
N PHE A 15 8.60 -19.52 -14.62
CA PHE A 15 7.39 -18.74 -14.80
C PHE A 15 6.22 -19.68 -15.08
N SER A 16 5.21 -19.72 -14.19
CA SER A 16 4.14 -20.71 -14.20
C SER A 16 2.77 -20.14 -14.52
N VAL A 17 2.57 -18.85 -14.26
CA VAL A 17 1.32 -18.13 -14.46
C VAL A 17 1.53 -16.99 -15.44
N GLY A 18 0.80 -17.02 -16.55
CA GLY A 18 0.95 -16.04 -17.62
C GLY A 18 2.29 -16.16 -18.36
N ARG A 19 2.56 -15.24 -19.26
CA ARG A 19 3.80 -15.19 -20.05
C ARG A 19 4.38 -13.79 -20.13
N ILE A 20 5.71 -13.73 -20.27
CA ILE A 20 6.43 -12.48 -20.46
C ILE A 20 7.34 -12.59 -21.66
N LYS A 21 7.23 -11.62 -22.58
CA LYS A 21 8.16 -11.46 -23.72
C LYS A 21 9.25 -10.48 -23.32
N VAL A 22 10.48 -10.97 -23.21
CA VAL A 22 11.65 -10.13 -22.92
C VAL A 22 12.41 -9.85 -24.20
N VAL A 23 12.68 -8.57 -24.48
CA VAL A 23 13.56 -8.10 -25.56
C VAL A 23 14.85 -7.60 -24.94
N PHE A 24 15.97 -8.21 -25.29
CA PHE A 24 17.30 -7.87 -24.75
C PHE A 24 17.96 -6.71 -25.50
N PRO A 25 19.00 -6.06 -24.92
CA PRO A 25 19.71 -4.95 -25.58
C PRO A 25 20.36 -5.33 -26.92
N ASN A 26 20.70 -6.60 -27.13
CA ASN A 26 21.19 -7.13 -28.41
C ASN A 26 20.10 -7.39 -29.44
N LYS A 27 18.84 -6.94 -29.14
CA LYS A 27 17.64 -7.12 -29.98
C LYS A 27 17.14 -8.56 -30.11
N THR A 28 17.73 -9.53 -29.43
CA THR A 28 17.13 -10.87 -29.33
C THR A 28 15.91 -10.83 -28.41
N SER A 29 14.97 -11.73 -28.63
CA SER A 29 13.79 -11.83 -27.75
C SER A 29 13.58 -13.27 -27.32
N LYS A 30 13.08 -13.42 -26.09
CA LYS A 30 12.63 -14.69 -25.50
C LYS A 30 11.28 -14.53 -24.83
N THR A 31 10.49 -15.57 -24.87
CA THR A 31 9.21 -15.66 -24.16
C THR A 31 9.33 -16.72 -23.07
N TYR A 32 8.89 -16.38 -21.87
CA TYR A 32 8.89 -17.26 -20.70
C TYR A 32 7.46 -17.39 -20.19
N GLY A 33 7.16 -18.53 -19.57
CA GLY A 33 5.85 -18.82 -19.00
C GLY A 33 4.96 -19.64 -19.91
N LYS A 34 3.67 -19.68 -19.55
CA LYS A 34 2.62 -20.45 -20.22
C LYS A 34 1.54 -19.53 -20.76
N ASP A 35 0.54 -20.11 -21.43
CA ASP A 35 -0.61 -19.36 -21.92
C ASP A 35 -1.37 -18.67 -20.78
N GLY A 36 -1.96 -17.52 -21.08
CA GLY A 36 -2.68 -16.68 -20.12
C GLY A 36 -2.36 -15.20 -20.33
N MET A 37 -2.29 -14.46 -19.23
CA MET A 37 -1.94 -13.04 -19.24
C MET A 37 -0.56 -12.80 -19.89
N GLU A 38 -0.49 -11.81 -20.77
CA GLU A 38 0.74 -11.46 -21.48
C GLU A 38 1.29 -10.10 -21.01
N ALA A 39 2.59 -10.07 -20.74
CA ALA A 39 3.34 -8.85 -20.50
C ALA A 39 4.57 -8.78 -21.43
N ASP A 40 5.09 -7.58 -21.61
CA ASP A 40 6.37 -7.36 -22.29
C ASP A 40 7.35 -6.60 -21.40
N LEU A 41 8.63 -6.91 -21.57
CA LEU A 41 9.74 -6.20 -20.94
C LEU A 41 10.82 -5.97 -21.99
N ARG A 42 11.05 -4.71 -22.33
CA ARG A 42 12.11 -4.32 -23.26
C ARG A 42 13.29 -3.74 -22.49
N ILE A 43 14.39 -4.46 -22.45
CA ILE A 43 15.61 -4.04 -21.77
C ILE A 43 16.48 -3.26 -22.77
N HIS A 44 16.68 -1.97 -22.50
CA HIS A 44 17.47 -1.06 -23.35
C HIS A 44 18.97 -1.09 -23.00
N SER A 45 19.27 -1.41 -21.72
CA SER A 45 20.66 -1.45 -21.23
C SER A 45 20.87 -2.59 -20.24
N TYR A 46 22.00 -3.28 -20.36
CA TYR A 46 22.42 -4.29 -19.36
C TYR A 46 22.62 -3.72 -17.95
N LYS A 47 22.72 -2.39 -17.79
CA LYS A 47 22.69 -1.74 -16.47
C LYS A 47 21.41 -2.02 -15.70
N ALA A 48 20.28 -2.26 -16.39
CA ALA A 48 19.04 -2.69 -15.74
C ALA A 48 19.25 -3.98 -14.95
N ILE A 49 19.82 -5.01 -15.58
CA ILE A 49 20.08 -6.31 -14.97
C ILE A 49 21.08 -6.18 -13.81
N GLN A 50 22.09 -5.35 -13.95
CA GLN A 50 23.05 -5.08 -12.87
C GLN A 50 22.37 -4.47 -11.65
N LEU A 51 21.48 -3.49 -11.83
CA LEU A 51 20.70 -2.88 -10.73
C LEU A 51 19.78 -3.90 -10.04
N ILE A 52 19.10 -4.75 -10.82
CA ILE A 52 18.23 -5.81 -10.29
C ILE A 52 19.06 -6.78 -9.42
N ILE A 53 20.23 -7.21 -9.90
CA ILE A 53 21.13 -8.10 -9.14
C ILE A 53 21.59 -7.45 -7.83
N GLN A 54 21.90 -6.15 -7.86
CA GLN A 54 22.43 -5.42 -6.70
C GLN A 54 21.36 -5.10 -5.65
N LYS A 55 20.16 -4.68 -6.09
CA LYS A 55 19.15 -4.04 -5.24
C LYS A 55 17.77 -4.70 -5.30
N GLY A 56 17.59 -5.79 -6.05
CA GLY A 56 16.32 -6.50 -6.16
C GLY A 56 15.23 -5.65 -6.82
N ASP A 57 14.07 -5.58 -6.18
CA ASP A 57 12.89 -4.79 -6.60
C ASP A 57 13.18 -3.29 -6.67
N ILE A 58 13.92 -2.75 -5.70
CA ILE A 58 14.40 -1.35 -5.74
C ILE A 58 15.22 -1.12 -7.02
N GLY A 59 16.13 -2.04 -7.36
CA GLY A 59 16.94 -1.96 -8.58
C GLY A 59 16.12 -2.06 -9.85
N PHE A 60 15.04 -2.85 -9.85
CA PHE A 60 14.12 -2.95 -10.97
C PHE A 60 13.39 -1.62 -11.20
N ALA A 61 12.86 -1.01 -10.14
CA ALA A 61 12.24 0.31 -10.19
C ALA A 61 13.23 1.42 -10.63
N GLU A 62 14.43 1.48 -10.00
CA GLU A 62 15.46 2.46 -10.39
C GLU A 62 15.89 2.34 -11.86
N ALA A 63 15.91 1.12 -12.41
CA ALA A 63 16.20 0.91 -13.81
C ALA A 63 15.11 1.47 -14.74
N TYR A 64 13.83 1.42 -14.29
CA TYR A 64 12.71 2.06 -14.97
C TYR A 64 12.87 3.59 -14.99
N PHE A 65 13.13 4.20 -13.85
CA PHE A 65 13.34 5.65 -13.75
C PHE A 65 14.52 6.15 -14.59
N LYS A 66 15.52 5.30 -14.79
CA LYS A 66 16.67 5.58 -15.66
C LYS A 66 16.46 5.22 -17.12
N LYS A 67 15.23 4.78 -17.49
CA LYS A 67 14.87 4.35 -18.84
C LYS A 67 15.77 3.21 -19.37
N TYR A 68 16.27 2.35 -18.47
CA TYR A 68 17.06 1.16 -18.85
C TYR A 68 16.18 -0.01 -19.26
N TRP A 69 14.89 0.04 -18.96
CA TRP A 69 13.87 -0.84 -19.52
C TRP A 69 12.55 -0.07 -19.72
N SER A 70 11.66 -0.64 -20.52
CA SER A 70 10.29 -0.17 -20.73
C SER A 70 9.34 -1.35 -20.96
N THR A 71 8.06 -1.08 -20.84
CA THR A 71 6.96 -2.00 -21.14
C THR A 71 5.82 -1.25 -21.80
N THR A 72 4.91 -1.95 -22.46
CA THR A 72 3.68 -1.36 -23.01
C THR A 72 2.60 -1.22 -21.95
N ASP A 73 2.65 -2.03 -20.87
CA ASP A 73 1.67 -2.03 -19.79
C ASP A 73 2.35 -2.39 -18.46
N ILE A 74 2.57 -1.35 -17.64
CA ILE A 74 3.27 -1.50 -16.36
C ILE A 74 2.44 -2.31 -15.34
N LEU A 75 1.11 -2.17 -15.36
CA LEU A 75 0.22 -2.92 -14.46
C LEU A 75 0.32 -4.41 -14.73
N LYS A 76 0.21 -4.82 -16.00
CA LYS A 76 0.34 -6.24 -16.39
C LYS A 76 1.74 -6.78 -16.12
N LEU A 77 2.79 -5.97 -16.37
CA LEU A 77 4.16 -6.40 -16.11
C LEU A 77 4.36 -6.72 -14.62
N TYR A 78 3.98 -5.81 -13.72
CA TYR A 78 4.13 -6.05 -12.28
C TYR A 78 3.24 -7.20 -11.81
N GLU A 79 2.01 -7.31 -12.29
CA GLU A 79 1.12 -8.42 -11.96
C GLU A 79 1.76 -9.77 -12.28
N VAL A 80 2.20 -9.97 -13.53
CA VAL A 80 2.81 -11.23 -13.98
C VAL A 80 4.11 -11.53 -13.23
N LEU A 81 4.94 -10.52 -12.94
CA LEU A 81 6.17 -10.70 -12.17
C LEU A 81 5.90 -11.08 -10.72
N ILE A 82 4.96 -10.41 -10.05
CA ILE A 82 4.71 -10.62 -8.62
C ILE A 82 3.99 -11.94 -8.37
N ILE A 83 3.06 -12.36 -9.22
CA ILE A 83 2.41 -13.69 -9.12
C ILE A 83 3.46 -14.82 -9.19
N ASN A 84 4.52 -14.64 -9.99
CA ASN A 84 5.58 -15.63 -10.13
C ASN A 84 6.76 -15.42 -9.15
N LEU A 85 6.68 -14.44 -8.23
CA LEU A 85 7.83 -14.02 -7.43
C LEU A 85 8.39 -15.14 -6.55
N ASP A 86 7.55 -15.93 -5.89
CA ASP A 86 7.98 -17.03 -5.02
C ASP A 86 8.72 -18.12 -5.82
N SER A 87 8.23 -18.47 -7.02
CA SER A 87 8.90 -19.43 -7.91
C SER A 87 10.21 -18.90 -8.45
N MET A 88 10.28 -17.59 -8.78
CA MET A 88 11.51 -16.93 -9.22
C MET A 88 12.55 -16.89 -8.08
N GLN A 89 12.16 -16.53 -6.86
CA GLN A 89 13.06 -16.49 -5.70
C GLN A 89 13.59 -17.88 -5.35
N SER A 90 12.75 -18.91 -5.34
CA SER A 90 13.18 -20.30 -5.08
C SER A 90 14.19 -20.78 -6.12
N GLN A 91 13.99 -20.44 -7.39
CA GLN A 91 14.93 -20.80 -8.46
C GLN A 91 16.26 -20.07 -8.31
N LEU A 92 16.20 -18.79 -7.96
CA LEU A 92 17.40 -18.01 -7.71
C LEU A 92 18.19 -18.53 -6.49
N ALA A 93 17.54 -18.95 -5.42
CA ALA A 93 18.21 -19.51 -4.24
C ALA A 93 18.93 -20.84 -4.50
N ASN A 94 18.38 -21.67 -5.41
CA ASN A 94 18.88 -23.03 -5.68
C ASN A 94 20.00 -23.09 -6.76
N ASN A 95 20.30 -21.97 -7.43
CA ASN A 95 21.26 -21.97 -8.55
C ASN A 95 22.68 -21.61 -8.07
N THR A 96 23.70 -22.40 -8.50
CA THR A 96 25.12 -22.15 -8.21
C THR A 96 25.60 -20.78 -8.70
N LEU A 97 25.04 -20.27 -9.78
CA LEU A 97 25.34 -18.93 -10.29
C LEU A 97 24.95 -17.84 -9.29
N ASN A 98 23.89 -18.06 -8.52
CA ASN A 98 23.42 -17.11 -7.52
C ASN A 98 24.20 -17.15 -6.21
N LYS A 99 24.81 -18.30 -5.87
CA LYS A 99 25.82 -18.37 -4.80
C LYS A 99 27.03 -17.48 -5.16
N LEU A 100 27.44 -17.47 -6.42
CA LEU A 100 28.48 -16.59 -6.90
C LEU A 100 28.04 -15.11 -6.90
N ILE A 101 26.82 -14.82 -7.33
CA ILE A 101 26.22 -13.46 -7.30
C ILE A 101 26.06 -12.99 -5.84
N SER A 102 25.63 -13.85 -4.92
CA SER A 102 25.56 -13.54 -3.49
C SER A 102 26.93 -13.26 -2.89
N TYR A 103 27.94 -14.00 -3.31
CA TYR A 103 29.33 -13.76 -2.92
C TYR A 103 29.85 -12.43 -3.47
N ILE A 104 29.57 -12.10 -4.73
CA ILE A 104 29.87 -10.80 -5.34
C ILE A 104 29.11 -9.67 -4.64
N LYS A 105 27.82 -9.86 -4.30
CA LYS A 105 27.05 -8.91 -3.47
C LYS A 105 27.69 -8.66 -2.10
N HIS A 106 28.22 -9.72 -1.48
CA HIS A 106 28.92 -9.60 -0.21
C HIS A 106 30.23 -8.81 -0.33
N LEU A 107 30.97 -8.99 -1.43
CA LEU A 107 32.18 -8.24 -1.72
C LEU A 107 31.91 -6.77 -2.13
N LEU A 108 30.75 -6.50 -2.74
CA LEU A 108 30.31 -5.16 -3.17
C LEU A 108 29.50 -4.40 -2.10
N LYS A 109 29.38 -4.93 -0.88
CA LYS A 109 28.81 -4.20 0.27
C LYS A 109 29.75 -3.05 0.71
N PHE A 110 30.03 -2.15 -0.19
CA PHE A 110 30.55 -0.82 0.14
C PHE A 110 29.43 0.22 0.02
N ASN A 111 28.95 0.64 1.18
CA ASN A 111 28.33 1.92 1.48
C ASN A 111 27.41 2.58 0.43
N SER A 112 26.12 2.63 0.72
CA SER A 112 25.35 3.84 0.46
C SER A 112 23.96 3.82 1.14
N ILE A 113 23.91 3.94 2.44
CA ILE A 113 22.68 4.29 3.18
C ILE A 113 22.50 5.83 3.21
N SER A 114 23.52 6.58 2.79
CA SER A 114 23.58 8.04 2.94
C SER A 114 22.82 8.88 1.90
N GLY A 115 22.50 8.32 0.72
CA GLY A 115 21.82 9.07 -0.36
C GLY A 115 20.29 9.12 -0.27
N SER A 116 19.68 8.15 0.34
CA SER A 116 18.21 7.97 0.36
C SER A 116 17.52 8.93 1.35
N LYS A 117 18.14 9.23 2.49
CA LYS A 117 17.51 10.05 3.55
C LYS A 117 17.24 11.51 3.15
N LYS A 118 17.98 12.08 2.21
CA LYS A 118 17.83 13.49 1.82
C LYS A 118 16.70 13.76 0.82
N ASN A 119 16.30 12.74 0.02
CA ASN A 119 15.22 12.86 -0.97
C ASN A 119 13.85 12.48 -0.38
N ILE A 120 13.80 11.86 0.78
CA ILE A 120 12.62 11.27 1.39
C ILE A 120 11.72 12.31 2.04
N HIS A 121 12.29 13.37 2.66
CA HIS A 121 11.49 14.44 3.26
C HIS A 121 10.67 15.27 2.25
N ALA A 122 11.06 15.30 0.98
CA ALA A 122 10.31 16.01 -0.07
C ALA A 122 9.03 15.27 -0.53
N HIS A 123 8.87 13.98 -0.22
CA HIS A 123 7.73 13.19 -0.68
C HIS A 123 6.52 13.21 0.26
N TYR A 124 6.66 13.69 1.51
CA TYR A 124 5.53 13.76 2.46
C TYR A 124 4.75 15.06 2.40
N ASP A 125 5.25 16.08 1.73
CA ASP A 125 4.60 17.39 1.59
C ASP A 125 4.08 17.60 0.16
N LEU A 126 3.37 16.58 -0.39
CA LEU A 126 2.84 16.64 -1.76
C LEU A 126 1.65 17.58 -1.89
N GLY A 127 1.06 17.98 -0.77
CA GLY A 127 -0.10 18.86 -0.71
C GLY A 127 -1.40 18.20 -1.21
N ASN A 128 -2.51 18.83 -0.85
CA ASN A 128 -3.84 18.36 -1.24
C ASN A 128 -4.03 18.39 -2.78
N ASP A 129 -3.47 19.38 -3.45
CA ASP A 129 -3.63 19.59 -4.90
C ASP A 129 -3.16 18.38 -5.70
N PHE A 130 -2.04 17.77 -5.32
CA PHE A 130 -1.55 16.57 -5.99
C PHE A 130 -2.53 15.39 -5.85
N PHE A 131 -2.98 15.08 -4.64
CA PHE A 131 -3.88 13.95 -4.41
C PHE A 131 -5.24 14.16 -5.08
N PHE A 132 -5.74 15.40 -5.10
CA PHE A 132 -7.06 15.72 -5.61
C PHE A 132 -7.18 15.67 -7.14
N MET A 133 -6.05 15.63 -7.86
CA MET A 133 -6.06 15.41 -9.30
C MET A 133 -6.50 14.01 -9.72
N TRP A 134 -6.25 12.99 -8.87
CA TRP A 134 -6.49 11.60 -9.24
C TRP A 134 -7.34 10.81 -8.25
N LEU A 135 -7.54 11.27 -7.02
CA LEU A 135 -8.54 10.68 -6.13
C LEU A 135 -9.97 10.95 -6.63
N ASP A 136 -10.91 10.13 -6.17
CA ASP A 136 -12.34 10.33 -6.40
C ASP A 136 -12.89 11.51 -5.58
N LYS A 137 -14.19 11.82 -5.73
CA LYS A 137 -14.82 12.95 -5.02
C LYS A 137 -14.85 12.80 -3.51
N THR A 138 -14.82 11.58 -3.00
CA THR A 138 -14.78 11.34 -1.55
C THR A 138 -13.44 11.77 -0.94
N LYS A 139 -12.41 11.98 -1.76
CA LYS A 139 -11.02 12.25 -1.34
C LYS A 139 -10.49 11.17 -0.39
N THR A 140 -10.74 9.92 -0.75
CA THR A 140 -10.34 8.76 0.06
C THR A 140 -9.09 8.12 -0.50
N TYR A 141 -8.02 8.10 0.30
CA TYR A 141 -6.75 7.45 -0.04
C TYR A 141 -6.59 6.15 0.73
N SER A 142 -7.53 5.23 0.50
CA SER A 142 -7.56 3.87 1.04
C SER A 142 -8.42 2.98 0.14
N SER A 143 -8.34 1.66 0.30
CA SER A 143 -9.11 0.71 -0.52
C SER A 143 -10.61 1.01 -0.51
N ALA A 144 -11.24 0.94 -1.65
CA ALA A 144 -12.69 0.84 -1.77
C ALA A 144 -13.18 -0.61 -1.55
N LEU A 145 -14.47 -0.81 -1.28
CA LEU A 145 -15.12 -2.12 -1.16
C LEU A 145 -16.17 -2.25 -2.26
N TYR A 146 -15.91 -3.12 -3.24
CA TYR A 146 -16.80 -3.34 -4.38
C TYR A 146 -17.75 -4.51 -4.11
N GLU A 147 -19.03 -4.23 -3.96
CA GLU A 147 -20.06 -5.29 -3.83
C GLU A 147 -20.27 -6.06 -5.15
N ASN A 148 -20.07 -5.35 -6.27
CA ASN A 148 -20.13 -5.93 -7.61
C ASN A 148 -19.20 -5.19 -8.56
N GLN A 149 -18.98 -5.75 -9.75
CA GLN A 149 -18.01 -5.22 -10.71
C GLN A 149 -18.44 -3.90 -11.38
N ASN A 150 -19.71 -3.48 -11.26
CA ASN A 150 -20.30 -2.41 -12.07
C ASN A 150 -20.44 -1.07 -11.33
N ILE A 151 -20.10 -1.01 -10.03
CA ILE A 151 -20.16 0.25 -9.28
C ILE A 151 -18.91 1.09 -9.50
N SER A 152 -19.07 2.41 -9.44
CA SER A 152 -17.98 3.37 -9.53
C SER A 152 -17.06 3.31 -8.30
N LEU A 153 -15.84 3.87 -8.42
CA LEU A 153 -14.92 4.00 -7.28
C LEU A 153 -15.57 4.79 -6.12
N GLU A 154 -16.27 5.88 -6.43
CA GLU A 154 -16.94 6.71 -5.42
C GLU A 154 -18.01 5.90 -4.66
N GLU A 155 -18.88 5.17 -5.38
CA GLU A 155 -19.86 4.29 -4.75
C GLU A 155 -19.20 3.19 -3.91
N ALA A 156 -18.11 2.62 -4.38
CA ALA A 156 -17.37 1.59 -3.66
C ALA A 156 -16.69 2.16 -2.39
N GLN A 157 -16.24 3.42 -2.39
CA GLN A 157 -15.74 4.10 -1.20
C GLN A 157 -16.87 4.30 -0.17
N VAL A 158 -18.04 4.74 -0.61
CA VAL A 158 -19.22 4.88 0.26
C VAL A 158 -19.64 3.53 0.84
N LYS A 159 -19.60 2.45 0.04
CA LYS A 159 -19.89 1.09 0.51
C LYS A 159 -18.92 0.60 1.58
N LYS A 160 -17.64 0.92 1.44
CA LYS A 160 -16.64 0.65 2.47
C LYS A 160 -17.01 1.31 3.80
N TYR A 161 -17.38 2.57 3.79
CA TYR A 161 -17.79 3.31 4.97
C TYR A 161 -19.07 2.74 5.59
N GLN A 162 -20.06 2.42 4.74
CA GLN A 162 -21.30 1.82 5.22
C GLN A 162 -21.05 0.45 5.87
N ASN A 163 -20.18 -0.39 5.29
CA ASN A 163 -19.81 -1.67 5.88
C ASN A 163 -19.19 -1.52 7.29
N ILE A 164 -18.43 -0.46 7.53
CA ILE A 164 -17.90 -0.15 8.88
C ILE A 164 -19.05 0.17 9.83
N LEU A 165 -19.97 1.08 9.45
CA LEU A 165 -21.11 1.46 10.30
C LEU A 165 -22.04 0.27 10.58
N ASP A 166 -22.31 -0.57 9.58
CA ASP A 166 -23.15 -1.78 9.75
C ASP A 166 -22.52 -2.77 10.74
N ASN A 167 -21.19 -2.97 10.67
CA ASN A 167 -20.48 -3.85 11.60
C ASN A 167 -20.37 -3.28 13.02
N LEU A 168 -20.29 -1.97 13.17
CA LEU A 168 -20.37 -1.32 14.49
C LEU A 168 -21.75 -1.58 15.12
N ASN A 169 -22.82 -1.49 14.34
CA ASN A 169 -24.21 -1.71 14.76
C ASN A 169 -24.59 -0.87 16.00
N LEU A 170 -24.29 0.42 15.96
CA LEU A 170 -24.54 1.36 17.05
C LEU A 170 -25.90 2.07 16.90
N PRO A 171 -26.54 2.52 18.00
CA PRO A 171 -27.71 3.38 17.93
C PRO A 171 -27.32 4.76 17.36
N LYS A 172 -28.28 5.44 16.72
CA LYS A 172 -28.12 6.83 16.30
C LYS A 172 -27.72 7.71 17.46
N GLY A 173 -26.84 8.68 17.21
CA GLY A 173 -26.33 9.58 18.24
C GLY A 173 -25.16 9.01 19.06
N ALA A 174 -24.76 7.74 18.86
CA ALA A 174 -23.57 7.18 19.46
C ALA A 174 -22.31 7.94 19.00
N SER A 175 -21.29 7.95 19.86
CA SER A 175 -20.01 8.63 19.63
C SER A 175 -18.98 7.68 19.03
N ILE A 176 -18.32 8.11 17.96
CA ILE A 176 -17.27 7.38 17.26
C ILE A 176 -16.00 8.23 17.26
N LEU A 177 -14.85 7.62 17.50
CA LEU A 177 -13.55 8.21 17.25
C LEU A 177 -12.96 7.61 15.97
N GLU A 178 -12.58 8.46 15.02
CA GLU A 178 -11.77 8.03 13.88
C GLU A 178 -10.29 8.39 14.10
N VAL A 179 -9.42 7.38 14.18
CA VAL A 179 -7.97 7.57 14.33
C VAL A 179 -7.33 7.60 12.97
N GLY A 180 -6.87 8.80 12.55
CA GLY A 180 -6.35 9.04 11.20
C GLY A 180 -7.47 9.37 10.20
N CYS A 181 -8.19 10.47 10.40
CA CYS A 181 -9.39 10.80 9.63
C CYS A 181 -9.13 11.28 8.19
N GLY A 182 -7.86 11.47 7.80
CA GLY A 182 -7.53 11.95 6.47
C GLY A 182 -8.26 13.26 6.12
N TRP A 183 -8.88 13.32 4.96
CA TRP A 183 -9.68 14.48 4.51
C TRP A 183 -11.16 14.41 4.96
N GLY A 184 -11.50 13.61 5.98
CA GLY A 184 -12.82 13.60 6.61
C GLY A 184 -13.90 12.82 5.86
N GLY A 185 -13.52 11.92 4.92
CA GLY A 185 -14.50 11.18 4.11
C GLY A 185 -15.41 10.26 4.92
N PHE A 186 -14.86 9.46 5.82
CA PHE A 186 -15.66 8.62 6.70
C PHE A 186 -16.43 9.46 7.75
N MET A 187 -15.79 10.52 8.27
CA MET A 187 -16.47 11.43 9.22
C MET A 187 -17.77 11.99 8.64
N GLU A 188 -17.70 12.51 7.40
CA GLU A 188 -18.90 13.06 6.73
C GLU A 188 -19.98 11.98 6.54
N HIS A 189 -19.60 10.77 6.13
CA HIS A 189 -20.53 9.67 5.97
C HIS A 189 -21.19 9.26 7.28
N ALA A 190 -20.42 9.14 8.37
CA ALA A 190 -20.94 8.79 9.69
C ALA A 190 -21.84 9.88 10.28
N ALA A 191 -21.47 11.16 10.11
CA ALA A 191 -22.28 12.29 10.53
C ALA A 191 -23.62 12.36 9.83
N ASN A 192 -23.63 12.19 8.49
CA ASN A 192 -24.85 12.11 7.69
C ASN A 192 -25.73 10.90 8.08
N ALA A 193 -25.11 9.83 8.56
CA ALA A 193 -25.82 8.68 9.13
C ALA A 193 -26.37 8.92 10.54
N GLY A 194 -26.10 10.07 11.17
CA GLY A 194 -26.63 10.50 12.47
C GLY A 194 -25.79 10.09 13.67
N TYR A 195 -24.50 9.79 13.48
CA TYR A 195 -23.53 9.55 14.56
C TYR A 195 -22.85 10.84 14.98
N LYS A 196 -22.32 10.89 16.21
CA LYS A 196 -21.35 11.91 16.63
C LYS A 196 -19.98 11.36 16.31
N ILE A 197 -19.11 12.17 15.71
CA ILE A 197 -17.79 11.68 15.32
C ILE A 197 -16.70 12.73 15.57
N ASP A 198 -15.67 12.29 16.28
CA ASP A 198 -14.41 13.01 16.41
C ASP A 198 -13.36 12.33 15.54
N GLY A 199 -12.56 13.11 14.81
CA GLY A 199 -11.51 12.59 13.94
C GLY A 199 -10.15 13.17 14.26
N LEU A 200 -9.14 12.31 14.43
CA LEU A 200 -7.76 12.72 14.69
C LEU A 200 -6.94 12.75 13.41
N THR A 201 -6.14 13.78 13.26
CA THR A 201 -5.05 13.85 12.26
C THR A 201 -3.87 14.65 12.79
N ILE A 202 -2.66 14.28 12.35
CA ILE A 202 -1.42 15.03 12.61
C ILE A 202 -0.96 15.82 11.37
N SER A 203 -1.71 15.78 10.26
CA SER A 203 -1.42 16.53 9.04
C SER A 203 -2.20 17.85 9.06
N GLU A 204 -1.50 18.96 9.03
CA GLU A 204 -2.11 20.30 9.03
C GLU A 204 -2.97 20.53 7.78
N GLU A 205 -2.54 20.02 6.62
CA GLU A 205 -3.27 20.12 5.36
C GLU A 205 -4.59 19.31 5.37
N GLN A 206 -4.54 18.08 5.93
CA GLN A 206 -5.75 17.27 6.10
C GLN A 206 -6.69 17.90 7.11
N PHE A 207 -6.16 18.40 8.24
CA PHE A 207 -6.95 19.07 9.27
C PHE A 207 -7.75 20.24 8.70
N LYS A 208 -7.10 21.20 8.04
CA LYS A 208 -7.75 22.37 7.43
C LYS A 208 -8.82 21.99 6.42
N TYR A 209 -8.53 20.99 5.59
CA TYR A 209 -9.50 20.51 4.60
C TYR A 209 -10.69 19.84 5.24
N ALA A 210 -10.47 18.93 6.20
CA ALA A 210 -11.54 18.22 6.91
C ALA A 210 -12.43 19.18 7.72
N GLU A 211 -11.83 20.20 8.41
CA GLU A 211 -12.61 21.25 9.08
C GLU A 211 -13.53 21.98 8.10
N SER A 212 -13.01 22.43 6.96
CA SER A 212 -13.81 23.12 5.95
C SER A 212 -14.90 22.22 5.35
N ARG A 213 -14.58 20.95 5.09
CA ARG A 213 -15.53 19.95 4.58
C ARG A 213 -16.71 19.73 5.54
N LEU A 214 -16.44 19.74 6.83
CA LEU A 214 -17.39 19.39 7.89
C LEU A 214 -18.00 20.61 8.61
N GLU A 215 -17.73 21.83 8.14
CA GLU A 215 -18.16 23.07 8.82
C GLU A 215 -19.67 23.19 9.06
N THR A 216 -20.49 22.54 8.22
CA THR A 216 -21.94 22.52 8.34
C THR A 216 -22.48 21.37 9.22
N GLN A 217 -21.63 20.48 9.68
CA GLN A 217 -21.98 19.30 10.49
C GLN A 217 -21.81 19.59 11.97
N ASN A 218 -22.90 19.72 12.70
CA ASN A 218 -22.87 20.02 14.14
C ASN A 218 -22.48 18.82 15.04
N ASN A 219 -22.37 17.64 14.45
CA ASN A 219 -22.06 16.37 15.12
C ASN A 219 -20.66 15.83 14.78
N CYS A 220 -19.81 16.67 14.15
CA CYS A 220 -18.43 16.34 13.82
C CYS A 220 -17.45 17.28 14.54
N LYS A 221 -16.29 16.74 14.90
CA LYS A 221 -15.17 17.53 15.40
C LYS A 221 -13.86 16.98 14.84
N VAL A 222 -13.14 17.78 14.09
CA VAL A 222 -11.78 17.45 13.65
C VAL A 222 -10.79 17.94 14.70
N LEU A 223 -9.83 17.11 15.07
CA LEU A 223 -8.82 17.37 16.09
C LEU A 223 -7.43 17.24 15.48
N PHE A 224 -6.65 18.30 15.58
CA PHE A 224 -5.22 18.26 15.22
C PHE A 224 -4.44 17.72 16.42
N ASP A 225 -4.38 16.39 16.53
CA ASP A 225 -3.83 15.70 17.68
C ASP A 225 -3.22 14.36 17.30
N ASP A 226 -2.22 13.92 18.07
CA ASP A 226 -1.64 12.59 17.98
C ASP A 226 -2.44 11.62 18.88
N TYR A 227 -2.87 10.48 18.31
CA TYR A 227 -3.65 9.50 19.05
C TYR A 227 -2.98 9.03 20.36
N ARG A 228 -1.65 9.14 20.45
CA ARG A 228 -0.88 8.78 21.66
C ARG A 228 -1.15 9.74 22.82
N ASN A 229 -1.46 10.98 22.52
CA ASN A 229 -1.72 12.05 23.51
C ASN A 229 -3.23 12.23 23.76
N HIS A 230 -4.05 11.81 22.82
CA HIS A 230 -5.50 11.97 22.91
C HIS A 230 -6.09 11.22 24.11
N GLU A 231 -7.08 11.85 24.73
CA GLU A 231 -7.87 11.29 25.84
C GLU A 231 -9.36 11.40 25.49
N GLY A 232 -10.14 10.42 25.89
CA GLY A 232 -11.56 10.38 25.64
C GLY A 232 -12.11 8.95 25.74
N GLU A 233 -13.42 8.84 25.85
CA GLU A 233 -14.11 7.55 25.84
C GLU A 233 -15.28 7.62 24.87
N TYR A 234 -15.35 6.68 23.93
CA TYR A 234 -16.29 6.63 22.83
C TYR A 234 -17.05 5.31 22.81
N ASP A 235 -18.20 5.30 22.14
CA ASP A 235 -18.98 4.08 21.93
C ASP A 235 -18.34 3.15 20.88
N ALA A 236 -17.47 3.69 20.00
CA ALA A 236 -16.64 2.91 19.09
C ALA A 236 -15.40 3.67 18.64
N VAL A 237 -14.41 2.91 18.15
CA VAL A 237 -13.22 3.44 17.45
C VAL A 237 -13.16 2.87 16.03
N VAL A 238 -12.79 3.71 15.06
CA VAL A 238 -12.52 3.35 13.68
C VAL A 238 -11.13 3.84 13.30
N SER A 239 -10.39 3.05 12.56
CA SER A 239 -9.13 3.47 11.93
C SER A 239 -9.05 2.86 10.53
N ILE A 240 -8.79 3.66 9.50
CA ILE A 240 -8.80 3.24 8.10
C ILE A 240 -7.43 3.50 7.49
N GLU A 241 -6.63 2.42 7.33
CA GLU A 241 -5.29 2.45 6.69
C GLU A 241 -4.35 3.53 7.26
N MET A 242 -4.38 3.68 8.58
CA MET A 242 -3.46 4.52 9.32
C MET A 242 -2.41 3.67 10.07
N PHE A 243 -2.77 2.44 10.41
CA PHE A 243 -1.94 1.52 11.19
C PHE A 243 -0.58 1.25 10.52
N GLU A 244 -0.52 1.24 9.20
CA GLU A 244 0.70 1.04 8.40
C GLU A 244 1.77 2.11 8.69
N ALA A 245 1.34 3.32 9.03
CA ALA A 245 2.23 4.44 9.36
C ALA A 245 2.78 4.38 10.80
N VAL A 246 2.23 3.51 11.64
CA VAL A 246 2.60 3.39 13.06
C VAL A 246 4.00 2.79 13.23
N GLY A 247 4.38 1.83 12.38
CA GLY A 247 5.62 1.07 12.49
C GLY A 247 5.60 0.02 13.61
N SER A 248 6.34 -1.09 13.40
CA SER A 248 6.24 -2.30 14.23
C SER A 248 6.58 -2.09 15.71
N ARG A 249 7.41 -1.08 16.03
CA ARG A 249 7.79 -0.72 17.41
C ARG A 249 6.62 -0.18 18.23
N TYR A 250 5.59 0.33 17.58
CA TYR A 250 4.47 1.03 18.23
C TYR A 250 3.14 0.29 18.06
N TRP A 251 3.10 -0.89 17.43
CA TRP A 251 1.88 -1.65 17.21
C TRP A 251 1.12 -1.95 18.49
N ASN A 252 1.80 -2.41 19.56
CA ASN A 252 1.17 -2.67 20.85
C ASN A 252 0.63 -1.37 21.46
N ILE A 253 1.40 -0.28 21.44
CA ILE A 253 0.95 1.03 21.94
C ILE A 253 -0.31 1.50 21.21
N PHE A 254 -0.39 1.29 19.90
CA PHE A 254 -1.58 1.63 19.13
C PHE A 254 -2.80 0.83 19.59
N MET A 255 -2.67 -0.49 19.76
CA MET A 255 -3.79 -1.33 20.21
C MET A 255 -4.20 -1.01 21.65
N ASP A 256 -3.25 -0.73 22.55
CA ASP A 256 -3.53 -0.28 23.92
C ASP A 256 -4.31 1.04 23.94
N LYS A 257 -3.93 2.00 23.08
CA LYS A 257 -4.64 3.29 22.95
C LYS A 257 -6.04 3.08 22.37
N VAL A 258 -6.22 2.26 21.33
CA VAL A 258 -7.54 1.91 20.79
C VAL A 258 -8.42 1.30 21.90
N ALA A 259 -7.89 0.38 22.70
CA ALA A 259 -8.60 -0.19 23.83
C ALA A 259 -8.97 0.86 24.89
N SER A 260 -8.08 1.84 25.14
CA SER A 260 -8.35 2.89 26.13
C SER A 260 -9.48 3.86 25.74
N PHE A 261 -9.75 4.01 24.44
CA PHE A 261 -10.77 4.91 23.91
C PHE A 261 -12.19 4.35 23.91
N ILE A 262 -12.37 3.07 24.19
CA ILE A 262 -13.70 2.44 24.19
C ILE A 262 -14.01 1.74 25.51
N LYS A 263 -15.30 1.66 25.83
CA LYS A 263 -15.82 0.94 27.01
C LYS A 263 -15.77 -0.57 26.81
N SER A 264 -15.80 -1.33 27.90
CA SER A 264 -16.07 -2.77 27.84
C SER A 264 -17.39 -3.04 27.12
N GLY A 265 -17.41 -4.03 26.25
CA GLY A 265 -18.54 -4.33 25.37
C GLY A 265 -18.62 -3.49 24.08
N SER A 266 -17.76 -2.49 23.92
CA SER A 266 -17.69 -1.67 22.72
C SER A 266 -16.76 -2.25 21.65
N LYS A 267 -16.95 -1.82 20.39
CA LYS A 267 -16.19 -2.32 19.23
C LYS A 267 -15.16 -1.30 18.73
N ALA A 268 -14.06 -1.84 18.22
CA ALA A 268 -13.15 -1.10 17.34
C ALA A 268 -13.10 -1.79 15.99
N ILE A 269 -13.15 -1.02 14.89
CA ILE A 269 -12.94 -1.53 13.53
C ILE A 269 -11.67 -0.92 12.96
N ILE A 270 -10.72 -1.79 12.61
CA ILE A 270 -9.45 -1.38 12.03
C ILE A 270 -9.39 -1.92 10.61
N GLN A 271 -9.42 -1.02 9.62
CA GLN A 271 -9.08 -1.36 8.23
C GLN A 271 -7.58 -1.24 8.08
N VAL A 272 -6.92 -2.31 7.68
CA VAL A 272 -5.46 -2.37 7.59
C VAL A 272 -5.01 -3.28 6.46
N ILE A 273 -3.91 -2.90 5.79
CA ILE A 273 -3.22 -3.75 4.84
C ILE A 273 -2.40 -4.79 5.62
N THR A 274 -2.62 -6.04 5.29
CA THR A 274 -1.89 -7.17 5.88
C THR A 274 -0.96 -7.81 4.87
N ILE A 275 0.14 -8.36 5.36
CA ILE A 275 1.06 -9.18 4.58
C ILE A 275 0.92 -10.65 5.00
N ARG A 276 1.16 -11.59 4.09
CA ARG A 276 1.20 -13.02 4.44
C ARG A 276 2.12 -13.28 5.62
N ASP A 277 1.64 -14.06 6.61
CA ASP A 277 2.37 -14.31 7.85
C ASP A 277 3.71 -15.05 7.63
N ASP A 278 3.77 -15.92 6.62
CA ASP A 278 4.99 -16.69 6.28
C ASP A 278 6.15 -15.84 5.76
N ILE A 279 5.88 -14.65 5.25
CA ILE A 279 6.91 -13.70 4.75
C ILE A 279 7.13 -12.51 5.68
N LEU A 280 6.30 -12.31 6.72
CA LEU A 280 6.33 -11.14 7.59
C LEU A 280 7.71 -10.88 8.21
N GLU A 281 8.34 -11.91 8.76
CA GLU A 281 9.63 -11.75 9.46
C GLU A 281 10.73 -11.25 8.50
N ASN A 282 10.78 -11.80 7.29
CA ASN A 282 11.73 -11.36 6.27
C ASN A 282 11.42 -9.94 5.78
N TYR A 283 10.13 -9.61 5.63
CA TYR A 283 9.68 -8.28 5.23
C TYR A 283 10.07 -7.21 6.25
N LEU A 284 9.92 -7.46 7.55
CA LEU A 284 10.29 -6.51 8.60
C LEU A 284 11.80 -6.24 8.65
N LYS A 285 12.63 -7.24 8.30
CA LYS A 285 14.11 -7.12 8.27
C LYS A 285 14.66 -6.50 6.98
N SER A 286 13.82 -6.31 5.96
CA SER A 286 14.23 -5.82 4.64
C SER A 286 13.62 -4.45 4.34
N SER A 287 14.27 -3.73 3.41
CA SER A 287 13.68 -2.58 2.75
C SER A 287 13.25 -3.00 1.35
N ASP A 288 12.10 -2.53 0.92
CA ASP A 288 11.56 -2.70 -0.42
C ASP A 288 11.38 -1.35 -1.12
N PHE A 289 10.82 -1.38 -2.33
CA PHE A 289 10.53 -0.17 -3.09
C PHE A 289 9.58 0.78 -2.35
N ILE A 290 8.53 0.25 -1.69
CA ILE A 290 7.53 1.07 -0.99
C ILE A 290 8.14 1.78 0.22
N LYS A 291 8.86 1.05 1.07
CA LYS A 291 9.57 1.63 2.23
C LYS A 291 10.65 2.64 1.82
N THR A 292 11.20 2.49 0.60
CA THR A 292 12.31 3.35 0.13
C THR A 292 11.81 4.63 -0.52
N TYR A 293 10.73 4.57 -1.31
CA TYR A 293 10.32 5.67 -2.19
C TYR A 293 8.97 6.28 -1.88
N ILE A 294 8.03 5.54 -1.22
CA ILE A 294 6.65 5.99 -1.03
C ILE A 294 6.32 6.23 0.44
N PHE A 295 6.51 5.22 1.30
CA PHE A 295 6.15 5.27 2.72
C PHE A 295 7.35 4.90 3.62
N PRO A 296 8.35 5.77 3.76
CA PRO A 296 9.48 5.52 4.66
C PRO A 296 9.02 5.36 6.11
N GLY A 297 9.37 4.23 6.71
CA GLY A 297 8.93 3.88 8.06
C GLY A 297 7.58 3.19 8.14
N GLY A 298 6.84 3.11 7.03
CA GLY A 298 5.61 2.33 6.95
C GLY A 298 5.90 0.83 6.98
N GLU A 299 5.07 0.07 7.71
CA GLU A 299 5.22 -1.38 7.85
C GLU A 299 3.87 -2.07 7.87
N LEU A 300 3.77 -3.18 7.13
CA LEU A 300 2.60 -4.05 7.11
C LEU A 300 2.69 -5.09 8.20
N ILE A 301 1.53 -5.47 8.75
CA ILE A 301 1.40 -6.50 9.78
C ILE A 301 0.83 -7.79 9.20
N GLY A 302 1.15 -8.95 9.78
CA GLY A 302 0.48 -10.21 9.50
C GLY A 302 -0.86 -10.32 10.24
N LYS A 303 -1.81 -11.09 9.69
CA LYS A 303 -3.14 -11.26 10.31
C LYS A 303 -3.06 -11.88 11.71
N GLU A 304 -2.24 -12.91 11.88
CA GLU A 304 -2.06 -13.58 13.17
C GLU A 304 -1.37 -12.64 14.18
N LYS A 305 -0.40 -11.83 13.74
CA LYS A 305 0.23 -10.84 14.62
C LYS A 305 -0.75 -9.75 15.05
N LEU A 306 -1.60 -9.25 14.14
CA LEU A 306 -2.63 -8.26 14.46
C LEU A 306 -3.61 -8.81 15.52
N LYS A 307 -4.07 -10.05 15.36
CA LYS A 307 -4.93 -10.73 16.32
C LYS A 307 -4.24 -10.88 17.69
N SER A 308 -2.97 -11.27 17.71
CA SER A 308 -2.18 -11.43 18.95
C SER A 308 -2.10 -10.13 19.74
N ILE A 309 -1.65 -9.03 19.08
CA ILE A 309 -1.51 -7.74 19.78
C ILE A 309 -2.86 -7.14 20.19
N GLY A 310 -3.93 -7.42 19.44
CA GLY A 310 -5.29 -7.10 19.87
C GLY A 310 -5.67 -7.78 21.16
N SER A 311 -5.45 -9.09 21.24
CA SER A 311 -5.71 -9.89 22.45
C SER A 311 -4.88 -9.43 23.66
N GLU A 312 -3.60 -9.07 23.45
CA GLU A 312 -2.71 -8.53 24.47
C GLU A 312 -3.25 -7.20 25.05
N ALA A 313 -3.92 -6.38 24.22
CA ALA A 313 -4.57 -5.11 24.61
C ALA A 313 -5.99 -5.29 25.17
N GLY A 314 -6.49 -6.52 25.36
CA GLY A 314 -7.86 -6.78 25.82
C GLY A 314 -8.93 -6.58 24.73
N LEU A 315 -8.51 -6.63 23.46
CA LEU A 315 -9.37 -6.52 22.27
C LEU A 315 -9.49 -7.88 21.59
N ARG A 316 -10.61 -8.55 21.72
CA ARG A 316 -10.86 -9.83 21.09
C ARG A 316 -11.35 -9.67 19.67
N LEU A 317 -10.65 -10.24 18.69
CA LEU A 317 -11.10 -10.27 17.30
C LEU A 317 -12.40 -11.07 17.18
N LEU A 318 -13.47 -10.43 16.70
CA LEU A 318 -14.78 -11.05 16.45
C LEU A 318 -14.87 -11.58 15.03
N ASP A 319 -14.52 -10.74 14.06
CA ASP A 319 -14.69 -11.02 12.63
C ASP A 319 -13.68 -10.22 11.80
N SER A 320 -13.45 -10.66 10.57
CA SER A 320 -12.65 -9.94 9.60
C SER A 320 -13.20 -10.12 8.20
N LYS A 321 -13.36 -9.03 7.46
CA LYS A 321 -13.73 -9.05 6.04
C LYS A 321 -12.55 -8.58 5.23
N CYS A 322 -11.93 -9.50 4.49
CA CYS A 322 -10.81 -9.20 3.61
C CYS A 322 -11.28 -8.98 2.16
N PHE A 323 -10.66 -8.01 1.46
CA PHE A 323 -11.05 -7.57 0.12
C PHE A 323 -9.87 -7.03 -0.72
N GLY A 324 -8.73 -7.70 -0.66
CA GLY A 324 -7.52 -7.27 -1.40
C GLY A 324 -7.72 -7.16 -2.90
N LYS A 325 -8.60 -7.96 -3.52
CA LYS A 325 -8.93 -7.84 -4.95
C LYS A 325 -9.63 -6.53 -5.26
N ASP A 326 -10.41 -5.99 -4.33
CA ASP A 326 -11.03 -4.67 -4.46
C ASP A 326 -9.98 -3.56 -4.37
N TYR A 327 -8.92 -3.76 -3.57
CA TYR A 327 -7.81 -2.82 -3.57
C TYR A 327 -7.07 -2.83 -4.91
N ALA A 328 -6.85 -4.00 -5.49
CA ALA A 328 -6.25 -4.07 -6.83
C ALA A 328 -7.08 -3.27 -7.86
N LYS A 329 -8.41 -3.36 -7.79
CA LYS A 329 -9.32 -2.57 -8.63
C LYS A 329 -9.28 -1.08 -8.30
N THR A 330 -9.19 -0.72 -7.03
CA THR A 330 -9.02 0.68 -6.57
C THR A 330 -7.73 1.28 -7.14
N LEU A 331 -6.61 0.56 -7.05
CA LEU A 331 -5.31 0.97 -7.58
C LEU A 331 -5.31 1.10 -9.11
N GLU A 332 -6.02 0.23 -9.81
CA GLU A 332 -6.21 0.33 -11.25
C GLU A 332 -6.99 1.60 -11.63
N ALA A 333 -8.07 1.91 -10.90
CA ALA A 333 -8.83 3.14 -11.10
C ALA A 333 -8.00 4.40 -10.79
N TRP A 334 -7.19 4.36 -9.72
CA TRP A 334 -6.26 5.45 -9.41
C TRP A 334 -5.18 5.60 -10.47
N HIS A 335 -4.61 4.49 -10.97
CA HIS A 335 -3.62 4.53 -12.04
C HIS A 335 -4.16 5.19 -13.31
N ALA A 336 -5.38 4.83 -13.74
CA ALA A 336 -6.01 5.43 -14.90
C ALA A 336 -6.15 6.96 -14.73
N LYS A 337 -6.70 7.42 -13.59
CA LYS A 337 -6.85 8.84 -13.29
C LYS A 337 -5.51 9.56 -13.15
N PHE A 338 -4.51 8.92 -12.54
CA PHE A 338 -3.17 9.46 -12.41
C PHE A 338 -2.51 9.68 -13.79
N LYS A 339 -2.69 8.74 -14.71
CA LYS A 339 -2.22 8.89 -16.10
C LYS A 339 -2.92 10.03 -16.82
N ASP A 340 -4.22 10.18 -16.66
CA ASP A 340 -4.97 11.29 -17.23
C ASP A 340 -4.52 12.64 -16.66
N ALA A 341 -4.11 12.67 -15.38
CA ALA A 341 -3.63 13.86 -14.69
C ALA A 341 -2.13 14.16 -14.94
N GLU A 342 -1.37 13.29 -15.60
CA GLU A 342 0.09 13.43 -15.81
C GLU A 342 0.50 14.83 -16.34
N PRO A 343 -0.17 15.42 -17.38
CA PRO A 343 0.19 16.76 -17.84
C PRO A 343 0.00 17.84 -16.78
N GLN A 344 -1.01 17.70 -15.93
CA GLN A 344 -1.30 18.66 -14.85
C GLN A 344 -0.27 18.52 -13.71
N ILE A 345 0.12 17.28 -13.38
CA ILE A 345 1.14 17.00 -12.37
C ILE A 345 2.50 17.59 -12.81
N LEU A 346 2.90 17.37 -14.06
CA LEU A 346 4.13 17.94 -14.62
C LEU A 346 4.14 19.48 -14.59
N ASN A 347 2.98 20.13 -14.75
CA ASN A 347 2.85 21.58 -14.64
C ASN A 347 2.99 22.11 -13.20
N GLN A 348 2.90 21.26 -12.17
CA GLN A 348 3.15 21.61 -10.76
C GLN A 348 4.61 21.44 -10.32
N ASN A 349 5.57 21.50 -11.26
CA ASN A 349 7.00 21.33 -11.03
C ASN A 349 7.45 19.91 -10.59
N PHE A 350 6.62 18.88 -10.75
CA PHE A 350 7.05 17.50 -10.65
C PHE A 350 7.75 17.07 -11.96
N ASP A 351 8.72 16.19 -11.87
CA ASP A 351 9.47 15.70 -13.03
C ASP A 351 8.95 14.32 -13.51
N GLN A 352 9.43 13.86 -14.66
CA GLN A 352 9.06 12.55 -15.20
C GLN A 352 9.47 11.39 -14.27
N LYS A 353 10.54 11.56 -13.49
CA LYS A 353 10.94 10.54 -12.52
C LYS A 353 9.91 10.40 -11.40
N PHE A 354 9.29 11.50 -10.99
CA PHE A 354 8.18 11.46 -10.03
C PHE A 354 7.00 10.68 -10.59
N ILE A 355 6.62 10.92 -11.84
CA ILE A 355 5.57 10.15 -12.53
C ILE A 355 5.91 8.65 -12.52
N ASP A 356 7.13 8.29 -12.94
CA ASP A 356 7.60 6.91 -13.00
C ASP A 356 7.56 6.22 -11.61
N ILE A 357 7.88 6.95 -10.53
CA ILE A 357 7.81 6.44 -9.15
C ILE A 357 6.37 6.11 -8.77
N TRP A 358 5.42 7.02 -9.04
CA TRP A 358 4.02 6.83 -8.70
C TRP A 358 3.34 5.75 -9.54
N GLU A 359 3.63 5.69 -10.85
CA GLU A 359 3.18 4.57 -11.69
C GLU A 359 3.68 3.22 -11.15
N THR A 360 4.98 3.17 -10.81
CA THR A 360 5.58 1.97 -10.23
C THR A 360 4.89 1.58 -8.92
N TYR A 361 4.61 2.53 -8.04
CA TYR A 361 3.91 2.31 -6.78
C TYR A 361 2.54 1.66 -7.00
N LEU A 362 1.71 2.28 -7.85
CA LEU A 362 0.36 1.79 -8.12
C LEU A 362 0.40 0.38 -8.74
N ALA A 363 1.30 0.15 -9.68
CA ALA A 363 1.47 -1.15 -10.33
C ALA A 363 2.02 -2.23 -9.37
N TYR A 364 3.01 -1.89 -8.55
CA TYR A 364 3.62 -2.80 -7.56
C TYR A 364 2.59 -3.25 -6.52
N CYS A 365 1.86 -2.30 -5.92
CA CYS A 365 0.83 -2.63 -4.93
C CYS A 365 -0.31 -3.43 -5.55
N ARG A 366 -0.80 -3.04 -6.74
CA ARG A 366 -1.84 -3.81 -7.46
C ARG A 366 -1.41 -5.26 -7.68
N GLY A 367 -0.20 -5.48 -8.17
CA GLY A 367 0.37 -6.82 -8.35
C GLY A 367 0.45 -7.60 -7.04
N GLY A 368 0.81 -6.94 -5.93
CA GLY A 368 0.88 -7.53 -4.60
C GLY A 368 -0.47 -8.06 -4.10
N PHE A 369 -1.56 -7.30 -4.30
CA PHE A 369 -2.92 -7.72 -3.95
C PHE A 369 -3.42 -8.85 -4.86
N LEU A 370 -3.19 -8.78 -6.17
CA LEU A 370 -3.61 -9.83 -7.11
C LEU A 370 -2.88 -11.15 -6.89
N ALA A 371 -1.62 -11.08 -6.45
CA ALA A 371 -0.83 -12.25 -6.09
C ALA A 371 -1.11 -12.76 -4.66
N GLU A 372 -2.05 -12.13 -3.94
CA GLU A 372 -2.41 -12.48 -2.56
C GLU A 372 -1.19 -12.50 -1.59
N ARG A 373 -0.14 -11.71 -1.92
CA ARG A 373 1.01 -11.51 -1.03
C ARG A 373 0.71 -10.50 0.06
N ILE A 374 -0.13 -9.54 -0.25
CA ILE A 374 -0.76 -8.59 0.66
C ILE A 374 -2.26 -8.64 0.49
N ASP A 375 -2.98 -8.29 1.54
CA ASP A 375 -4.43 -8.22 1.57
C ASP A 375 -4.84 -6.95 2.32
N VAL A 376 -6.09 -6.53 2.19
CA VAL A 376 -6.67 -5.49 3.04
C VAL A 376 -7.93 -6.03 3.67
N GLY A 377 -8.18 -5.68 4.92
CA GLY A 377 -9.40 -6.12 5.59
C GLY A 377 -9.87 -5.17 6.68
N GLN A 378 -11.15 -5.22 6.97
CA GLN A 378 -11.77 -4.63 8.14
C GLN A 378 -11.81 -5.69 9.24
N PHE A 379 -11.09 -5.43 10.33
CA PHE A 379 -10.99 -6.31 11.49
C PHE A 379 -11.80 -5.71 12.63
N SER A 380 -12.85 -6.43 13.05
CA SER A 380 -13.75 -6.03 14.12
C SER A 380 -13.30 -6.62 15.45
N PHE A 381 -12.90 -5.75 16.36
CA PHE A 381 -12.49 -6.11 17.72
C PHE A 381 -13.56 -5.73 18.73
N LEU A 382 -13.72 -6.52 19.78
CA LEU A 382 -14.54 -6.25 20.95
C LEU A 382 -13.65 -6.07 22.16
N LYS A 383 -13.86 -5.03 22.94
CA LYS A 383 -13.21 -4.89 24.25
C LYS A 383 -13.96 -5.75 25.26
N ASP A 384 -13.27 -6.71 25.85
CA ASP A 384 -13.82 -7.60 26.88
C ASP A 384 -14.03 -6.89 28.24
#